data_7e242c695f889fde25bbeb67377ad137
#
_entry.id   7e242c695f889fde25bbeb67377ad137
#
_cell.length_a   1.000
_cell.length_b   1.000
_cell.length_c   1.000
_cell.angle_alpha   90.00
_cell.angle_beta   90.00
_cell.angle_gamma   90.00
#
_symmetry.space_group_name_H-M   'P 1'
#
loop_
_entity.id
_entity.type
_entity.pdbx_description
1 polymer ?
#
loop_
_entity_poly.entity_id
_entity_poly.type
_entity_poly.pdbx_seq_one_letter_code
_entity_poly.pdbx_strand_id
1 'polypeptide(L)'
;MERPNLAHVTPDVLEYIEYLEMQLWQKPAKVEPVAAATEPSEPPTSINIISISQSGVAKRTPRHLYGRQHRAGMGVFDLDTPEEDPPAFLVAADITDRLLLFTNFGRVFPISVSQVKETEVRGKGESILTGLRFMNNERLVAVLPGMGGEDVLLASQRGWVRTIRKSFFGAQLIPGMSFHETKEGGELRAACWASGSGDVLMVTRQGKGVRFNQRQIPGRNGCLGTRVDQGDDVVAIAAVTDESGVFMVGNDGKGTIRQMAGVLANKAPGAGAKVLMKVDELVGAAAVKPDQDIFIISRLGKLIRFPAEEIPTKEGVVQGVNCMALRADVAAACTISEFVAESALK
;
A
#
# COMPACT_ATOMS: atom_id res chain seq x y z
N MET A 1 -35.85 -11.63 14.57
CA MET A 1 -36.88 -11.18 13.61
C MET A 1 -37.99 -12.22 13.67
N GLU A 2 -39.22 -11.83 14.01
CA GLU A 2 -40.35 -12.77 14.06
C GLU A 2 -40.73 -13.16 12.61
N ARG A 3 -41.16 -14.44 12.45
CA ARG A 3 -41.59 -14.97 11.16
C ARG A 3 -42.82 -14.21 10.66
N PRO A 4 -42.80 -13.64 9.44
CA PRO A 4 -43.97 -12.94 8.92
C PRO A 4 -45.16 -13.89 8.72
N ASN A 5 -46.39 -13.37 8.74
CA ASN A 5 -47.59 -14.14 8.48
C ASN A 5 -47.65 -14.51 6.98
N LEU A 6 -47.53 -15.78 6.66
CA LEU A 6 -47.50 -16.34 5.31
C LEU A 6 -48.87 -16.85 4.81
N ALA A 7 -49.99 -16.52 5.50
CA ALA A 7 -51.32 -17.03 5.17
C ALA A 7 -51.87 -16.61 3.78
N HIS A 8 -51.24 -15.65 3.12
CA HIS A 8 -51.61 -15.12 1.80
C HIS A 8 -50.65 -15.54 0.67
N VAL A 9 -49.70 -16.42 0.93
CA VAL A 9 -48.68 -16.83 -0.05
C VAL A 9 -49.16 -18.10 -0.74
N THR A 10 -48.89 -18.22 -2.05
CA THR A 10 -49.24 -19.44 -2.80
C THR A 10 -48.47 -20.67 -2.28
N PRO A 11 -49.07 -21.89 -2.38
CA PRO A 11 -48.43 -23.10 -1.88
C PRO A 11 -46.98 -23.30 -2.36
N ASP A 12 -46.71 -23.04 -3.63
CA ASP A 12 -45.38 -23.21 -4.23
C ASP A 12 -44.34 -22.27 -3.61
N VAL A 13 -44.73 -21.04 -3.29
CA VAL A 13 -43.83 -20.02 -2.64
C VAL A 13 -43.65 -20.41 -1.16
N LEU A 14 -44.67 -20.96 -0.50
CA LEU A 14 -44.54 -21.42 0.86
C LEU A 14 -43.56 -22.59 0.96
N GLU A 15 -43.67 -23.57 0.05
CA GLU A 15 -42.76 -24.72 -0.03
C GLU A 15 -41.31 -24.27 -0.28
N TYR A 16 -41.13 -23.28 -1.14
CA TYR A 16 -39.79 -22.67 -1.39
C TYR A 16 -39.22 -21.95 -0.17
N ILE A 17 -40.06 -21.21 0.57
CA ILE A 17 -39.62 -20.53 1.81
C ILE A 17 -39.23 -21.57 2.88
N GLU A 18 -40.02 -22.62 3.06
CA GLU A 18 -39.74 -23.71 3.99
C GLU A 18 -38.44 -24.45 3.60
N TYR A 19 -38.21 -24.68 2.32
CA TYR A 19 -36.97 -25.23 1.80
C TYR A 19 -35.77 -24.32 2.11
N LEU A 20 -35.88 -23.03 1.93
CA LEU A 20 -34.81 -22.07 2.26
C LEU A 20 -34.57 -21.99 3.77
N GLU A 21 -35.62 -21.99 4.59
CA GLU A 21 -35.49 -22.01 6.04
C GLU A 21 -34.80 -23.30 6.50
N MET A 22 -35.14 -24.45 5.95
CA MET A 22 -34.50 -25.74 6.25
C MET A 22 -33.02 -25.73 5.85
N GLN A 23 -32.66 -25.13 4.70
CA GLN A 23 -31.27 -24.96 4.26
C GLN A 23 -30.47 -24.05 5.21
N LEU A 24 -31.09 -22.99 5.74
CA LEU A 24 -30.47 -22.09 6.72
C LEU A 24 -30.26 -22.78 8.08
N TRP A 25 -31.20 -23.64 8.48
CA TRP A 25 -31.11 -24.44 9.74
C TRP A 25 -30.12 -25.61 9.64
N GLN A 26 -29.96 -26.19 8.45
CA GLN A 26 -29.02 -27.30 8.21
C GLN A 26 -27.57 -26.84 7.98
N LYS A 27 -27.34 -25.56 7.71
CA LYS A 27 -26.00 -25.02 7.81
C LYS A 27 -25.66 -24.92 9.29
N PRO A 28 -24.77 -25.81 9.83
CA PRO A 28 -24.22 -25.55 11.14
C PRO A 28 -23.72 -24.12 11.11
N ALA A 29 -24.06 -23.30 12.11
CA ALA A 29 -23.43 -22.00 12.31
C ALA A 29 -21.94 -22.25 12.09
N LYS A 30 -21.41 -21.80 10.99
CA LYS A 30 -19.98 -21.80 10.77
C LYS A 30 -19.47 -20.95 11.92
N VAL A 31 -19.09 -21.63 13.01
CA VAL A 31 -18.17 -21.05 13.98
C VAL A 31 -17.05 -20.58 13.07
N GLU A 32 -16.96 -19.26 12.86
CA GLU A 32 -15.75 -18.69 12.25
C GLU A 32 -14.66 -19.27 13.13
N PRO A 33 -13.72 -20.05 12.57
CA PRO A 33 -12.60 -20.47 13.37
C PRO A 33 -12.06 -19.15 13.94
N VAL A 34 -12.15 -18.97 15.25
CA VAL A 34 -11.34 -18.01 15.98
C VAL A 34 -9.97 -18.30 15.41
N ALA A 35 -9.42 -17.36 14.65
CA ALA A 35 -8.13 -17.54 14.01
C ALA A 35 -7.23 -18.01 15.14
N ALA A 36 -6.83 -19.27 15.09
CA ALA A 36 -5.93 -19.82 16.09
C ALA A 36 -4.81 -18.82 16.14
N ALA A 37 -4.52 -18.29 17.35
CA ALA A 37 -3.46 -17.32 17.53
C ALA A 37 -2.23 -17.94 16.87
N THR A 38 -1.93 -17.49 15.67
CA THR A 38 -0.82 -18.01 14.89
C THR A 38 0.40 -17.63 15.70
N GLU A 39 1.16 -18.61 16.18
CA GLU A 39 2.38 -18.32 16.92
C GLU A 39 3.20 -17.30 16.14
N PRO A 40 3.86 -16.33 16.83
CA PRO A 40 4.68 -15.34 16.15
C PRO A 40 5.67 -16.05 15.24
N SER A 41 5.68 -15.72 13.97
CA SER A 41 6.54 -16.36 12.96
C SER A 41 7.99 -15.88 13.03
N GLU A 42 8.30 -14.94 13.90
CA GLU A 42 9.62 -14.33 14.10
C GLU A 42 9.77 -13.80 15.53
N PRO A 43 11.01 -13.62 16.03
CA PRO A 43 11.27 -13.05 17.34
C PRO A 43 10.78 -11.59 17.43
N PRO A 44 10.61 -11.06 18.65
CA PRO A 44 10.26 -9.66 18.86
C PRO A 44 11.18 -8.71 18.09
N THR A 45 10.60 -7.73 17.40
CA THR A 45 11.32 -6.76 16.57
C THR A 45 10.89 -5.33 16.90
N SER A 46 11.80 -4.36 16.72
CA SER A 46 11.51 -2.92 16.79
C SER A 46 10.77 -2.38 15.58
N ILE A 47 10.67 -3.17 14.49
CA ILE A 47 9.93 -2.78 13.30
C ILE A 47 8.44 -2.89 13.57
N ASN A 48 7.72 -1.83 13.28
CA ASN A 48 6.26 -1.74 13.39
C ASN A 48 5.63 -1.66 12.01
N ILE A 49 4.45 -2.25 11.89
CA ILE A 49 3.54 -2.01 10.78
C ILE A 49 2.59 -0.90 11.21
N ILE A 50 2.53 0.14 10.40
CA ILE A 50 1.74 1.34 10.66
C ILE A 50 0.65 1.40 9.61
N SER A 51 -0.60 1.27 10.06
CA SER A 51 -1.80 1.39 9.23
C SER A 51 -2.41 2.76 9.44
N ILE A 52 -2.72 3.45 8.34
CA ILE A 52 -3.20 4.83 8.37
C ILE A 52 -4.44 4.93 7.48
N SER A 53 -5.51 5.53 7.99
CA SER A 53 -6.73 5.79 7.24
C SER A 53 -6.60 7.01 6.32
N GLN A 54 -7.59 7.21 5.49
CA GLN A 54 -7.66 8.35 4.57
C GLN A 54 -7.66 9.71 5.28
N SER A 55 -8.29 9.79 6.46
CA SER A 55 -8.30 11.01 7.30
C SER A 55 -7.08 11.16 8.21
N GLY A 56 -6.16 10.17 8.23
CA GLY A 56 -4.97 10.18 9.05
C GLY A 56 -5.15 9.60 10.45
N VAL A 57 -6.19 8.78 10.68
CA VAL A 57 -6.26 7.94 11.87
C VAL A 57 -5.27 6.79 11.71
N ALA A 58 -4.33 6.66 12.63
CA ALA A 58 -3.24 5.71 12.53
C ALA A 58 -3.04 4.91 13.80
N LYS A 59 -2.54 3.70 13.63
CA LYS A 59 -2.02 2.85 14.68
C LYS A 59 -0.69 2.22 14.26
N ARG A 60 0.11 1.80 15.21
CA ARG A 60 1.27 0.95 14.99
C ARG A 60 1.15 -0.35 15.78
N THR A 61 1.64 -1.41 15.20
CA THR A 61 1.68 -2.74 15.84
C THR A 61 3.03 -3.37 15.52
N PRO A 62 3.78 -3.91 16.50
CA PRO A 62 5.02 -4.63 16.24
C PRO A 62 4.83 -5.71 15.18
N ARG A 63 5.70 -5.75 14.18
CA ARG A 63 5.58 -6.62 13.00
C ARG A 63 5.45 -8.10 13.36
N HIS A 64 6.18 -8.57 14.36
CA HIS A 64 6.19 -9.97 14.80
C HIS A 64 4.83 -10.47 15.32
N LEU A 65 3.90 -9.56 15.66
CA LEU A 65 2.53 -9.92 16.07
C LEU A 65 1.63 -10.30 14.88
N TYR A 66 2.06 -10.01 13.64
CA TYR A 66 1.37 -10.49 12.45
C TYR A 66 1.97 -11.83 12.02
N GLY A 67 1.29 -12.92 12.31
CA GLY A 67 1.69 -14.23 11.81
C GLY A 67 1.72 -14.26 10.28
N ARG A 68 2.73 -14.93 9.69
CA ARG A 68 2.76 -15.21 8.25
C ARG A 68 1.58 -16.10 7.87
N GLN A 69 0.89 -15.74 6.81
CA GLN A 69 -0.15 -16.53 6.17
C GLN A 69 0.37 -16.99 4.79
N HIS A 70 -0.39 -17.82 4.12
CA HIS A 70 -0.21 -18.02 2.68
C HIS A 70 -0.95 -16.95 1.90
N ARG A 71 -0.41 -16.58 0.72
CA ARG A 71 -1.15 -15.73 -0.22
C ARG A 71 -2.55 -16.29 -0.46
N ALA A 72 -3.48 -15.45 -0.87
CA ALA A 72 -4.90 -15.77 -1.01
C ALA A 72 -5.64 -16.09 0.29
N GLY A 73 -5.02 -15.86 1.45
CA GLY A 73 -5.71 -15.85 2.74
C GLY A 73 -6.64 -14.65 2.89
N MET A 74 -7.52 -14.70 3.90
CA MET A 74 -8.47 -13.61 4.19
C MET A 74 -7.86 -12.45 4.97
N GLY A 75 -6.65 -12.62 5.51
CA GLY A 75 -6.05 -11.67 6.44
C GLY A 75 -6.73 -11.68 7.82
N VAL A 76 -6.30 -10.78 8.68
CA VAL A 76 -6.83 -10.52 10.02
C VAL A 76 -7.32 -9.08 10.10
N PHE A 77 -8.30 -8.78 10.93
CA PHE A 77 -8.71 -7.40 11.17
C PHE A 77 -7.57 -6.63 11.85
N ASP A 78 -7.27 -5.46 11.33
CA ASP A 78 -6.16 -4.62 11.77
C ASP A 78 -6.63 -3.24 12.24
N LEU A 79 -6.80 -2.27 11.35
CA LEU A 79 -7.25 -0.93 11.68
C LEU A 79 -8.78 -0.86 11.72
N ASP A 80 -9.31 -0.54 12.90
CA ASP A 80 -10.76 -0.41 13.14
C ASP A 80 -11.17 1.05 12.93
N THR A 81 -11.60 1.40 11.73
CA THR A 81 -12.12 2.70 11.32
C THR A 81 -13.50 2.56 10.68
N PRO A 82 -14.33 3.61 10.68
CA PRO A 82 -15.61 3.59 9.97
C PRO A 82 -15.42 3.43 8.45
N GLU A 83 -16.43 2.95 7.76
CA GLU A 83 -16.39 2.66 6.32
C GLU A 83 -16.11 3.92 5.47
N GLU A 84 -16.50 5.09 5.97
CA GLU A 84 -16.26 6.39 5.35
C GLU A 84 -14.80 6.86 5.46
N ASP A 85 -14.03 6.26 6.38
CA ASP A 85 -12.60 6.56 6.59
C ASP A 85 -11.73 5.29 6.46
N PRO A 86 -11.66 4.69 5.27
CA PRO A 86 -10.95 3.43 5.07
C PRO A 86 -9.43 3.58 5.24
N PRO A 87 -8.70 2.48 5.54
CA PRO A 87 -7.26 2.43 5.40
C PRO A 87 -6.81 2.89 4.01
N ALA A 88 -5.74 3.67 3.95
CA ALA A 88 -5.20 4.24 2.72
C ALA A 88 -3.68 4.12 2.60
N PHE A 89 -2.97 3.98 3.73
CA PHE A 89 -1.51 3.84 3.73
C PHE A 89 -1.08 2.73 4.67
N LEU A 90 -0.02 2.04 4.28
CA LEU A 90 0.61 0.99 5.04
C LEU A 90 2.13 1.18 4.98
N VAL A 91 2.79 1.25 6.13
CA VAL A 91 4.23 1.53 6.22
C VAL A 91 4.88 0.61 7.24
N ALA A 92 6.06 0.09 6.90
CA ALA A 92 6.94 -0.58 7.85
C ALA A 92 8.04 0.38 8.30
N ALA A 93 8.20 0.60 9.60
CA ALA A 93 9.22 1.50 10.14
C ALA A 93 9.69 1.07 11.53
N ASP A 94 10.94 1.37 11.87
CA ASP A 94 11.49 1.16 13.20
C ASP A 94 10.85 2.14 14.21
N ILE A 95 10.67 1.69 15.47
CA ILE A 95 10.08 2.52 16.55
C ILE A 95 10.89 3.79 16.82
N THR A 96 12.19 3.75 16.58
CA THR A 96 13.12 4.88 16.79
C THR A 96 13.15 5.85 15.62
N ASP A 97 12.52 5.50 14.50
CA ASP A 97 12.47 6.31 13.30
C ASP A 97 11.33 7.34 13.39
N ARG A 98 11.18 8.10 12.34
CA ARG A 98 10.07 9.02 12.09
C ARG A 98 9.38 8.68 10.79
N LEU A 99 8.18 9.14 10.63
CA LEU A 99 7.45 9.13 9.37
C LEU A 99 7.56 10.51 8.70
N LEU A 100 7.72 10.51 7.40
CA LEU A 100 7.60 11.68 6.54
C LEU A 100 6.22 11.64 5.89
N LEU A 101 5.32 12.51 6.32
CA LEU A 101 3.96 12.62 5.81
C LEU A 101 3.93 13.62 4.65
N PHE A 102 3.69 13.14 3.43
CA PHE A 102 3.62 13.97 2.22
C PHE A 102 2.17 14.28 1.88
N THR A 103 1.89 15.56 1.61
CA THR A 103 0.56 16.02 1.21
C THR A 103 0.43 16.18 -0.30
N ASN A 104 -0.80 16.26 -0.81
CA ASN A 104 -1.11 16.52 -2.22
C ASN A 104 -0.49 17.83 -2.75
N PHE A 105 -0.22 18.79 -1.86
CA PHE A 105 0.48 20.04 -2.21
C PHE A 105 2.01 19.92 -2.13
N GLY A 106 2.53 18.72 -1.89
CA GLY A 106 3.96 18.46 -1.79
C GLY A 106 4.60 18.98 -0.52
N ARG A 107 3.81 19.31 0.51
CA ARG A 107 4.31 19.67 1.82
C ARG A 107 4.64 18.41 2.63
N VAL A 108 5.62 18.53 3.53
CA VAL A 108 6.10 17.38 4.32
C VAL A 108 6.03 17.72 5.81
N PHE A 109 5.50 16.76 6.58
CA PHE A 109 5.42 16.85 8.04
C PHE A 109 6.09 15.63 8.65
N PRO A 110 7.18 15.79 9.42
CA PRO A 110 7.80 14.69 10.16
C PRO A 110 7.05 14.44 11.46
N ILE A 111 6.80 13.16 11.79
CA ILE A 111 6.32 12.71 13.09
C ILE A 111 7.14 11.52 13.58
N SER A 112 7.35 11.36 14.88
CA SER A 112 8.04 10.18 15.41
C SER A 112 7.14 8.94 15.34
N VAL A 113 7.69 7.79 14.95
CA VAL A 113 6.95 6.52 14.97
C VAL A 113 6.43 6.22 16.38
N SER A 114 7.21 6.52 17.40
CA SER A 114 6.82 6.35 18.81
C SER A 114 5.59 7.18 19.25
N GLN A 115 5.25 8.25 18.53
CA GLN A 115 4.05 9.06 18.78
C GLN A 115 2.78 8.44 18.18
N VAL A 116 2.91 7.51 17.24
CA VAL A 116 1.77 6.77 16.71
C VAL A 116 1.30 5.80 17.79
N LYS A 117 0.00 5.75 18.04
CA LYS A 117 -0.59 4.89 19.07
C LYS A 117 -0.25 3.42 18.82
N GLU A 118 0.35 2.77 19.82
CA GLU A 118 0.55 1.32 19.80
C GLU A 118 -0.75 0.59 20.13
N THR A 119 -1.06 -0.43 19.35
CA THR A 119 -2.21 -1.30 19.60
C THR A 119 -1.84 -2.75 19.30
N GLU A 120 -2.68 -3.68 19.75
CA GLU A 120 -2.69 -5.05 19.26
C GLU A 120 -3.04 -5.09 17.76
N VAL A 121 -2.99 -6.29 17.16
CA VAL A 121 -3.28 -6.48 15.72
C VAL A 121 -4.61 -5.82 15.35
N ARG A 122 -5.71 -6.11 16.07
CA ARG A 122 -6.96 -5.37 15.90
C ARG A 122 -7.03 -4.21 16.88
N GLY A 123 -7.10 -2.98 16.36
CA GLY A 123 -7.15 -1.82 17.25
C GLY A 123 -7.65 -0.55 16.58
N LYS A 124 -8.12 0.37 17.43
CA LYS A 124 -8.50 1.73 17.02
C LYS A 124 -7.27 2.62 17.06
N GLY A 125 -7.03 3.31 15.95
CA GLY A 125 -5.99 4.32 15.85
C GLY A 125 -6.37 5.65 16.51
N GLU A 126 -5.44 6.59 16.42
CA GLU A 126 -5.63 8.01 16.76
C GLU A 126 -5.14 8.88 15.62
N SER A 127 -5.68 10.10 15.48
CA SER A 127 -5.28 11.00 14.40
C SER A 127 -3.83 11.45 14.58
N ILE A 128 -2.97 11.16 13.61
CA ILE A 128 -1.59 11.65 13.53
C ILE A 128 -1.50 13.03 12.88
N LEU A 129 -2.61 13.58 12.39
CA LEU A 129 -2.66 14.91 11.80
C LEU A 129 -3.01 16.00 12.83
N THR A 130 -3.37 15.61 14.04
CA THR A 130 -3.68 16.57 15.13
C THR A 130 -2.49 17.48 15.39
N GLY A 131 -2.73 18.79 15.34
CA GLY A 131 -1.68 19.80 15.50
C GLY A 131 -0.87 20.13 14.25
N LEU A 132 -1.01 19.38 13.17
CA LEU A 132 -0.41 19.73 11.89
C LEU A 132 -1.27 20.79 11.19
N ARG A 133 -0.61 21.83 10.67
CA ARG A 133 -1.30 22.95 10.01
C ARG A 133 -1.52 22.65 8.52
N PHE A 134 -2.51 21.78 8.23
CA PHE A 134 -2.94 21.53 6.86
C PHE A 134 -3.73 22.74 6.34
N MET A 135 -3.59 23.00 5.04
CA MET A 135 -4.39 23.99 4.32
C MET A 135 -5.77 23.41 3.93
N ASN A 136 -6.66 24.27 3.44
CA ASN A 136 -7.94 23.79 2.90
C ASN A 136 -7.68 22.84 1.71
N ASN A 137 -8.41 21.71 1.68
CA ASN A 137 -8.27 20.64 0.68
C ASN A 137 -6.88 19.97 0.66
N GLU A 138 -6.06 20.19 1.68
CA GLU A 138 -4.81 19.46 1.84
C GLU A 138 -5.08 18.09 2.48
N ARG A 139 -4.50 17.05 1.90
CA ARG A 139 -4.65 15.67 2.37
C ARG A 139 -3.34 14.91 2.25
N LEU A 140 -3.22 13.87 3.05
CA LEU A 140 -2.11 12.92 2.97
C LEU A 140 -2.18 12.15 1.64
N VAL A 141 -1.03 11.92 0.99
CA VAL A 141 -0.93 11.17 -0.28
C VAL A 141 0.19 10.14 -0.29
N ALA A 142 1.22 10.32 0.53
CA ALA A 142 2.28 9.33 0.70
C ALA A 142 2.88 9.41 2.10
N VAL A 143 3.35 8.29 2.60
CA VAL A 143 4.04 8.18 3.89
C VAL A 143 5.29 7.34 3.69
N LEU A 144 6.44 7.88 4.11
CA LEU A 144 7.72 7.17 4.07
C LEU A 144 8.32 7.05 5.47
N PRO A 145 9.06 5.98 5.78
CA PRO A 145 9.96 6.00 6.92
C PRO A 145 11.01 7.09 6.74
N GLY A 146 11.48 7.70 7.80
CA GLY A 146 12.45 8.78 7.76
C GLY A 146 13.86 8.33 7.36
N MET A 147 14.14 7.06 7.51
CA MET A 147 15.39 6.42 7.07
C MET A 147 15.17 5.65 5.78
N GLY A 148 16.06 5.85 4.80
CA GLY A 148 15.95 5.22 3.49
C GLY A 148 17.21 5.45 2.65
N GLY A 149 17.03 5.76 1.38
CA GLY A 149 18.12 6.01 0.41
C GLY A 149 18.83 7.35 0.59
N GLU A 150 19.51 7.79 -0.46
CA GLU A 150 20.20 9.07 -0.53
C GLU A 150 19.30 10.21 -1.05
N ASP A 151 18.25 9.86 -1.79
CA ASP A 151 17.29 10.77 -2.38
C ASP A 151 15.86 10.31 -2.11
N VAL A 152 14.92 11.24 -2.07
CA VAL A 152 13.49 10.99 -2.19
C VAL A 152 13.04 11.36 -3.59
N LEU A 153 12.39 10.43 -4.25
CA LEU A 153 11.69 10.65 -5.52
C LEU A 153 10.24 11.02 -5.23
N LEU A 154 9.76 12.06 -5.87
CA LEU A 154 8.38 12.53 -5.81
C LEU A 154 7.73 12.37 -7.19
N ALA A 155 6.53 11.81 -7.24
CA ALA A 155 5.74 11.69 -8.47
C ALA A 155 4.37 12.35 -8.32
N SER A 156 3.99 13.13 -9.33
CA SER A 156 2.72 13.84 -9.33
C SER A 156 1.67 13.15 -10.19
N GLN A 157 0.45 13.56 -10.02
CA GLN A 157 -0.73 13.09 -10.73
C GLN A 157 -0.55 13.07 -12.25
N ARG A 158 0.03 14.13 -12.81
CA ARG A 158 0.22 14.29 -14.27
C ARG A 158 1.52 13.71 -14.78
N GLY A 159 2.23 12.93 -13.97
CA GLY A 159 3.47 12.28 -14.37
C GLY A 159 4.73 13.12 -14.23
N TRP A 160 4.70 14.26 -13.50
CA TRP A 160 5.90 15.00 -13.16
C TRP A 160 6.70 14.24 -12.10
N VAL A 161 8.03 14.24 -12.23
CA VAL A 161 8.95 13.59 -11.30
C VAL A 161 10.01 14.56 -10.81
N ARG A 162 10.38 14.45 -9.54
CA ARG A 162 11.40 15.29 -8.91
C ARG A 162 12.25 14.47 -7.95
N THR A 163 13.54 14.80 -7.85
CA THR A 163 14.49 14.21 -6.90
C THR A 163 14.83 15.25 -5.83
N ILE A 164 14.72 14.85 -4.55
CA ILE A 164 15.05 15.68 -3.39
C ILE A 164 16.09 14.94 -2.56
N ARG A 165 17.23 15.58 -2.27
CA ARG A 165 18.30 14.97 -1.47
C ARG A 165 17.85 14.72 -0.04
N LYS A 166 18.27 13.60 0.54
CA LYS A 166 18.05 13.19 1.93
C LYS A 166 18.35 14.30 2.95
N SER A 167 19.37 15.13 2.70
CA SER A 167 19.75 16.21 3.60
C SER A 167 18.63 17.19 3.91
N PHE A 168 17.68 17.39 2.99
CA PHE A 168 16.50 18.25 3.21
C PHE A 168 15.49 17.66 4.20
N PHE A 169 15.53 16.34 4.43
CA PHE A 169 14.65 15.64 5.37
C PHE A 169 15.34 15.41 6.72
N GLY A 170 16.51 16.02 6.97
CA GLY A 170 17.27 15.95 8.21
C GLY A 170 16.69 16.84 9.34
N ALA A 171 17.54 17.23 10.28
CA ALA A 171 17.18 18.08 11.41
C ALA A 171 16.67 19.48 11.01
N GLN A 172 16.97 19.91 9.79
CA GLN A 172 16.55 21.23 9.25
C GLN A 172 15.16 21.20 8.60
N LEU A 173 14.49 20.04 8.52
CA LEU A 173 13.14 19.96 7.95
C LEU A 173 12.16 20.73 8.82
N ILE A 174 11.65 21.83 8.28
CA ILE A 174 10.57 22.60 8.90
C ILE A 174 9.22 21.93 8.54
N PRO A 175 8.37 21.55 9.53
CA PRO A 175 7.08 20.99 9.25
C PRO A 175 6.24 21.86 8.31
N GLY A 176 5.73 21.27 7.23
CA GLY A 176 4.99 21.97 6.20
C GLY A 176 5.85 22.62 5.09
N MET A 177 7.17 22.38 5.06
CA MET A 177 8.00 22.74 3.92
C MET A 177 7.54 22.04 2.64
N SER A 178 7.43 22.78 1.54
CA SER A 178 6.97 22.24 0.24
C SER A 178 8.16 21.86 -0.65
N PHE A 179 8.06 20.69 -1.26
CA PHE A 179 9.04 20.15 -2.20
C PHE A 179 8.46 19.90 -3.60
N HIS A 180 7.19 20.22 -3.82
CA HIS A 180 6.53 20.06 -5.10
C HIS A 180 5.63 21.27 -5.41
N GLU A 181 5.57 21.63 -6.70
CA GLU A 181 4.69 22.68 -7.21
C GLU A 181 3.56 22.05 -8.03
N THR A 182 2.32 22.30 -7.61
CA THR A 182 1.13 21.70 -8.24
C THR A 182 0.78 22.32 -9.60
N LYS A 183 1.30 23.51 -9.90
CA LYS A 183 0.98 24.27 -11.12
C LYS A 183 1.24 23.47 -12.41
N GLU A 184 2.41 22.84 -12.51
CA GLU A 184 2.82 22.09 -13.71
C GLU A 184 2.40 20.62 -13.63
N GLY A 185 2.77 19.95 -12.53
CA GLY A 185 2.60 18.52 -12.38
C GLY A 185 1.23 18.06 -11.84
N GLY A 186 0.38 18.98 -11.41
CA GLY A 186 -0.81 18.63 -10.63
C GLY A 186 -0.43 18.24 -9.19
N GLU A 187 -1.33 17.59 -8.48
CA GLU A 187 -1.11 17.17 -7.09
C GLU A 187 0.00 16.10 -7.00
N LEU A 188 0.75 16.11 -5.89
CA LEU A 188 1.62 14.99 -5.53
C LEU A 188 0.77 13.72 -5.30
N ARG A 189 1.30 12.56 -5.71
CA ARG A 189 0.62 11.27 -5.58
C ARG A 189 1.46 10.22 -4.88
N ALA A 190 2.76 10.18 -5.14
CA ALA A 190 3.61 9.14 -4.62
C ALA A 190 5.00 9.66 -4.29
N ALA A 191 5.64 8.99 -3.35
CA ALA A 191 7.03 9.22 -2.98
C ALA A 191 7.72 7.89 -2.69
N CYS A 192 9.03 7.80 -2.91
CA CYS A 192 9.85 6.68 -2.46
C CYS A 192 11.28 7.11 -2.20
N TRP A 193 12.00 6.34 -1.39
CA TRP A 193 13.45 6.48 -1.25
C TRP A 193 14.18 5.86 -2.45
N ALA A 194 15.30 6.47 -2.83
CA ALA A 194 16.17 6.01 -3.91
C ALA A 194 17.64 6.13 -3.49
N SER A 195 18.50 5.31 -4.10
CA SER A 195 19.95 5.27 -3.80
C SER A 195 20.76 6.39 -4.47
N GLY A 196 20.13 7.29 -5.24
CA GLY A 196 20.83 8.28 -6.05
C GLY A 196 21.42 7.74 -7.36
N SER A 197 21.34 6.43 -7.58
CA SER A 197 21.77 5.74 -8.79
C SER A 197 20.75 4.66 -9.16
N GLY A 198 20.74 4.21 -10.40
CA GLY A 198 19.75 3.26 -10.90
C GLY A 198 18.62 3.95 -11.66
N ASP A 199 17.49 3.29 -11.73
CA ASP A 199 16.34 3.73 -12.52
C ASP A 199 15.14 4.06 -11.64
N VAL A 200 14.25 4.83 -12.19
CA VAL A 200 12.94 5.18 -11.64
C VAL A 200 11.87 4.44 -12.42
N LEU A 201 11.00 3.75 -11.72
CA LEU A 201 9.77 3.20 -12.26
C LEU A 201 8.59 4.04 -11.75
N MET A 202 7.85 4.68 -12.64
CA MET A 202 6.58 5.34 -12.34
C MET A 202 5.45 4.46 -12.84
N VAL A 203 4.41 4.27 -12.02
CA VAL A 203 3.29 3.38 -12.34
C VAL A 203 1.97 4.11 -12.19
N THR A 204 1.05 3.89 -13.13
CA THR A 204 -0.26 4.53 -13.16
C THR A 204 -1.34 3.58 -12.63
N ARG A 205 -2.50 4.14 -12.30
CA ARG A 205 -3.67 3.41 -11.79
C ARG A 205 -4.15 2.34 -12.75
N GLN A 206 -4.05 2.54 -14.06
CA GLN A 206 -4.40 1.55 -15.08
C GLN A 206 -3.33 0.46 -15.29
N GLY A 207 -2.35 0.34 -14.39
CA GLY A 207 -1.30 -0.69 -14.46
C GLY A 207 -0.28 -0.46 -15.57
N LYS A 208 -0.17 0.77 -16.07
CA LYS A 208 0.87 1.17 -17.02
C LYS A 208 2.06 1.74 -16.27
N GLY A 209 3.25 1.74 -16.90
CA GLY A 209 4.41 2.37 -16.28
C GLY A 209 5.50 2.72 -17.26
N VAL A 210 6.43 3.51 -16.79
CA VAL A 210 7.62 3.95 -17.50
C VAL A 210 8.84 3.78 -16.61
N ARG A 211 9.94 3.32 -17.19
CA ARG A 211 11.23 3.19 -16.51
C ARG A 211 12.27 4.05 -17.23
N PHE A 212 13.07 4.80 -16.50
CA PHE A 212 14.16 5.62 -17.03
C PHE A 212 15.20 5.87 -15.93
N ASN A 213 16.42 6.29 -16.31
CA ASN A 213 17.50 6.48 -15.35
C ASN A 213 17.28 7.72 -14.46
N GLN A 214 17.48 7.58 -13.15
CA GLN A 214 17.28 8.64 -12.15
C GLN A 214 18.14 9.89 -12.45
N ARG A 215 19.36 9.72 -12.97
CA ARG A 215 20.27 10.84 -13.28
C ARG A 215 19.75 11.77 -14.38
N GLN A 216 18.73 11.35 -15.13
CA GLN A 216 18.08 12.16 -16.16
C GLN A 216 17.06 13.16 -15.57
N ILE A 217 16.74 13.06 -14.29
CA ILE A 217 15.86 14.02 -13.61
C ILE A 217 16.65 15.26 -13.27
N PRO A 218 16.27 16.45 -13.78
CA PRO A 218 16.93 17.70 -13.43
C PRO A 218 16.80 18.00 -11.93
N GLY A 219 17.91 18.34 -11.28
CA GLY A 219 17.97 18.49 -9.82
C GLY A 219 17.15 19.65 -9.25
N ARG A 220 16.84 20.69 -10.04
CA ARG A 220 16.17 21.89 -9.52
C ARG A 220 14.64 21.80 -9.58
N ASN A 221 14.05 21.50 -10.72
CA ASN A 221 12.61 21.59 -10.93
C ASN A 221 11.97 20.24 -11.27
N GLY A 222 12.77 19.17 -11.45
CA GLY A 222 12.27 17.92 -11.99
C GLY A 222 11.90 18.03 -13.47
N CYS A 223 11.17 17.07 -13.98
CA CYS A 223 10.70 16.99 -15.36
C CYS A 223 9.44 16.16 -15.49
N LEU A 224 8.84 16.17 -16.69
CA LEU A 224 7.83 15.18 -17.04
C LEU A 224 8.50 13.80 -17.14
N GLY A 225 8.17 12.89 -16.21
CA GLY A 225 8.68 11.53 -16.20
C GLY A 225 7.91 10.62 -17.15
N THR A 226 6.58 10.76 -17.19
CA THR A 226 5.70 10.00 -18.09
C THR A 226 4.53 10.85 -18.58
N ARG A 227 4.06 10.55 -19.80
CA ARG A 227 2.76 11.04 -20.27
C ARG A 227 1.67 10.13 -19.72
N VAL A 228 0.76 10.72 -18.97
CA VAL A 228 -0.38 10.01 -18.38
C VAL A 228 -1.58 10.15 -19.31
N ASP A 229 -2.26 9.04 -19.59
CA ASP A 229 -3.45 9.03 -20.44
C ASP A 229 -4.61 9.75 -19.77
N GLN A 230 -5.58 10.20 -20.57
CA GLN A 230 -6.77 10.85 -20.05
C GLN A 230 -7.56 9.89 -19.12
N GLY A 231 -7.89 10.35 -17.93
CA GLY A 231 -8.61 9.55 -16.92
C GLY A 231 -7.73 8.58 -16.12
N ASP A 232 -6.42 8.57 -16.37
CA ASP A 232 -5.43 7.85 -15.58
C ASP A 232 -4.66 8.83 -14.67
N ASP A 233 -3.96 8.34 -13.68
CA ASP A 233 -3.02 9.11 -12.85
C ASP A 233 -1.91 8.21 -12.29
N VAL A 234 -0.80 8.81 -11.90
CA VAL A 234 0.29 8.10 -11.23
C VAL A 234 -0.17 7.70 -9.83
N VAL A 235 0.08 6.44 -9.44
CA VAL A 235 -0.27 5.92 -8.11
C VAL A 235 0.95 5.44 -7.33
N ALA A 236 2.06 5.10 -8.01
CA ALA A 236 3.27 4.64 -7.35
C ALA A 236 4.53 5.08 -8.09
N ILE A 237 5.62 5.18 -7.34
CA ILE A 237 6.98 5.38 -7.83
C ILE A 237 7.92 4.45 -7.06
N ALA A 238 8.87 3.82 -7.74
CA ALA A 238 9.86 2.94 -7.14
C ALA A 238 11.24 3.20 -7.72
N ALA A 239 12.28 3.10 -6.89
CA ALA A 239 13.68 3.04 -7.33
C ALA A 239 14.03 1.59 -7.64
N VAL A 240 14.58 1.32 -8.82
CA VAL A 240 14.81 -0.03 -9.34
C VAL A 240 16.16 -0.15 -10.05
N THR A 241 16.62 -1.40 -10.18
CA THR A 241 17.72 -1.83 -11.07
C THR A 241 17.21 -2.92 -12.00
N ASP A 242 18.05 -3.45 -12.87
CA ASP A 242 17.67 -4.58 -13.73
C ASP A 242 17.31 -5.85 -12.95
N GLU A 243 17.96 -6.07 -11.80
CA GLU A 243 17.71 -7.22 -10.94
C GLU A 243 16.48 -7.06 -10.04
N SER A 244 15.91 -5.86 -9.96
CA SER A 244 14.78 -5.61 -9.07
C SER A 244 13.52 -6.33 -9.52
N GLY A 245 12.83 -6.94 -8.54
CA GLY A 245 11.41 -7.26 -8.64
C GLY A 245 10.58 -6.09 -8.13
N VAL A 246 9.45 -5.82 -8.76
CA VAL A 246 8.47 -4.85 -8.28
C VAL A 246 7.15 -5.56 -8.05
N PHE A 247 6.73 -5.64 -6.79
CA PHE A 247 5.40 -6.11 -6.44
C PHE A 247 4.37 -5.07 -6.83
N MET A 248 3.35 -5.48 -7.54
CA MET A 248 2.23 -4.66 -7.99
C MET A 248 0.94 -5.34 -7.57
N VAL A 249 -0.03 -4.62 -7.02
CA VAL A 249 -1.31 -5.17 -6.56
C VAL A 249 -2.48 -4.29 -7.00
N GLY A 250 -3.53 -4.96 -7.51
CA GLY A 250 -4.79 -4.35 -7.88
C GLY A 250 -5.78 -4.28 -6.73
N ASN A 251 -6.79 -3.45 -6.89
CA ASN A 251 -7.91 -3.34 -5.95
C ASN A 251 -8.69 -4.66 -5.77
N ASP A 252 -8.62 -5.56 -6.78
CA ASP A 252 -9.21 -6.91 -6.74
C ASP A 252 -8.40 -7.92 -5.90
N GLY A 253 -7.29 -7.48 -5.29
CA GLY A 253 -6.42 -8.33 -4.46
C GLY A 253 -5.50 -9.25 -5.25
N LYS A 254 -5.47 -9.14 -6.59
CA LYS A 254 -4.48 -9.86 -7.40
C LYS A 254 -3.19 -9.06 -7.49
N GLY A 255 -2.07 -9.74 -7.45
CA GLY A 255 -0.74 -9.15 -7.54
C GLY A 255 0.24 -9.98 -8.34
N THR A 256 1.33 -9.34 -8.73
CA THR A 256 2.45 -9.96 -9.45
C THR A 256 3.76 -9.28 -9.05
N ILE A 257 4.86 -10.00 -9.17
CA ILE A 257 6.19 -9.40 -9.11
C ILE A 257 6.69 -9.26 -10.56
N ARG A 258 6.78 -8.01 -11.02
CA ARG A 258 7.38 -7.69 -12.34
C ARG A 258 8.88 -7.63 -12.22
N GLN A 259 9.57 -8.50 -12.97
CA GLN A 259 11.03 -8.44 -13.09
C GLN A 259 11.43 -7.27 -13.98
N MET A 260 12.32 -6.40 -13.48
CA MET A 260 12.72 -5.21 -14.21
C MET A 260 13.58 -5.49 -15.45
N ALA A 261 14.25 -6.63 -15.53
CA ALA A 261 14.91 -7.08 -16.74
C ALA A 261 13.95 -7.16 -17.95
N GLY A 262 12.66 -7.47 -17.71
CA GLY A 262 11.61 -7.46 -18.73
C GLY A 262 10.99 -6.07 -19.02
N VAL A 263 11.44 -5.00 -18.34
CA VAL A 263 10.94 -3.63 -18.52
C VAL A 263 12.08 -2.72 -18.92
N LEU A 264 12.28 -2.57 -20.23
CA LEU A 264 13.38 -1.77 -20.78
C LEU A 264 13.30 -0.31 -20.33
N ALA A 265 14.42 0.22 -19.82
CA ALA A 265 14.54 1.63 -19.50
C ALA A 265 14.47 2.49 -20.76
N ASN A 266 13.69 3.56 -20.71
CA ASN A 266 13.64 4.54 -21.78
C ASN A 266 14.93 5.37 -21.81
N LYS A 267 15.34 5.83 -23.01
CA LYS A 267 16.51 6.68 -23.20
C LYS A 267 16.38 8.05 -22.53
N ALA A 268 15.14 8.50 -22.29
CA ALA A 268 14.83 9.76 -21.63
C ALA A 268 13.47 9.69 -20.92
N PRO A 269 13.23 10.52 -19.87
CA PRO A 269 11.91 10.71 -19.29
C PRO A 269 10.93 11.32 -20.29
N GLY A 270 9.62 11.33 -19.95
CA GLY A 270 8.55 11.92 -20.78
C GLY A 270 7.98 11.00 -21.85
N ALA A 271 8.34 9.72 -21.86
CA ALA A 271 7.73 8.72 -22.74
C ALA A 271 6.32 8.35 -22.27
N GLY A 272 5.50 7.80 -23.18
CA GLY A 272 4.22 7.17 -22.85
C GLY A 272 4.43 5.91 -22.03
N ALA A 273 3.57 5.69 -21.04
CA ALA A 273 3.60 4.49 -20.21
C ALA A 273 3.15 3.26 -21.00
N LYS A 274 3.76 2.09 -20.69
CA LYS A 274 3.41 0.79 -21.27
C LYS A 274 2.71 -0.06 -20.21
N VAL A 275 1.84 -0.98 -20.66
CA VAL A 275 1.17 -1.90 -19.74
C VAL A 275 2.21 -2.78 -19.03
N LEU A 276 2.21 -2.78 -17.72
CA LEU A 276 3.04 -3.63 -16.86
C LEU A 276 2.21 -4.76 -16.24
N MET A 277 0.96 -4.48 -15.88
CA MET A 277 0.01 -5.41 -15.29
C MET A 277 -1.39 -5.14 -15.89
N LYS A 278 -2.14 -6.20 -16.19
CA LYS A 278 -3.55 -6.07 -16.58
C LYS A 278 -4.38 -5.99 -15.33
N VAL A 279 -4.89 -4.81 -15.03
CA VAL A 279 -5.64 -4.49 -13.82
C VAL A 279 -6.62 -3.36 -14.12
N ASP A 280 -7.78 -3.35 -13.46
CA ASP A 280 -8.75 -2.26 -13.57
C ASP A 280 -8.28 -1.03 -12.78
N GLU A 281 -7.77 -1.27 -11.56
CA GLU A 281 -7.24 -0.24 -10.70
C GLU A 281 -6.07 -0.78 -9.87
N LEU A 282 -4.88 -0.23 -10.09
CA LEU A 282 -3.69 -0.52 -9.30
C LEU A 282 -3.71 0.32 -8.02
N VAL A 283 -3.49 -0.30 -6.88
CA VAL A 283 -3.49 0.39 -5.57
C VAL A 283 -2.09 0.56 -4.98
N GLY A 284 -1.10 -0.19 -5.46
CA GLY A 284 0.27 -0.06 -4.97
C GLY A 284 1.29 -0.77 -5.85
N ALA A 285 2.52 -0.24 -5.80
CA ALA A 285 3.70 -0.89 -6.36
C ALA A 285 4.92 -0.57 -5.51
N ALA A 286 5.72 -1.57 -5.18
CA ALA A 286 6.92 -1.43 -4.36
C ALA A 286 8.02 -2.39 -4.81
N ALA A 287 9.28 -1.94 -4.77
CA ALA A 287 10.41 -2.82 -5.00
C ALA A 287 10.45 -3.90 -3.91
N VAL A 288 10.70 -5.14 -4.30
CA VAL A 288 10.66 -6.29 -3.41
C VAL A 288 11.78 -7.28 -3.73
N LYS A 289 12.36 -7.88 -2.67
CA LYS A 289 13.29 -9.00 -2.75
C LYS A 289 12.60 -10.30 -2.36
N PRO A 290 13.11 -11.47 -2.81
CA PRO A 290 12.50 -12.77 -2.51
C PRO A 290 12.40 -13.09 -1.01
N ASP A 291 13.35 -12.62 -0.21
CA ASP A 291 13.46 -12.84 1.23
C ASP A 291 12.63 -11.90 2.11
N GLN A 292 11.85 -11.00 1.48
CA GLN A 292 11.00 -10.04 2.17
C GLN A 292 9.57 -10.52 2.31
N ASP A 293 8.81 -9.86 3.18
CA ASP A 293 7.38 -10.07 3.36
C ASP A 293 6.57 -8.96 2.69
N ILE A 294 5.47 -9.36 2.09
CA ILE A 294 4.44 -8.49 1.53
C ILE A 294 3.30 -8.36 2.53
N PHE A 295 2.89 -7.13 2.77
CA PHE A 295 1.72 -6.79 3.54
C PHE A 295 0.70 -6.08 2.63
N ILE A 296 -0.56 -6.49 2.69
CA ILE A 296 -1.67 -5.83 1.98
C ILE A 296 -2.77 -5.54 3.01
N ILE A 297 -3.30 -4.32 2.99
CA ILE A 297 -4.48 -3.94 3.78
C ILE A 297 -5.66 -3.65 2.86
N SER A 298 -6.84 -4.07 3.25
CA SER A 298 -8.09 -3.82 2.53
C SER A 298 -8.82 -2.59 3.06
N ARG A 299 -9.81 -2.11 2.33
CA ARG A 299 -10.64 -0.96 2.75
C ARG A 299 -11.45 -1.22 4.02
N LEU A 300 -11.83 -2.47 4.28
CA LEU A 300 -12.52 -2.85 5.52
C LEU A 300 -11.55 -3.19 6.66
N GLY A 301 -10.28 -2.80 6.55
CA GLY A 301 -9.28 -2.90 7.61
C GLY A 301 -8.73 -4.30 7.85
N LYS A 302 -8.84 -5.23 6.89
CA LYS A 302 -8.17 -6.53 6.96
C LYS A 302 -6.75 -6.42 6.41
N LEU A 303 -5.81 -7.04 7.11
CA LEU A 303 -4.40 -7.07 6.74
C LEU A 303 -3.92 -8.52 6.59
N ILE A 304 -3.21 -8.80 5.50
CA ILE A 304 -2.54 -10.07 5.25
C ILE A 304 -1.03 -9.86 5.17
N ARG A 305 -0.26 -10.82 5.70
CA ARG A 305 1.20 -10.92 5.60
C ARG A 305 1.57 -12.26 5.00
N PHE A 306 2.41 -12.27 3.97
CA PHE A 306 2.92 -13.50 3.36
C PHE A 306 4.31 -13.27 2.74
N PRO A 307 5.14 -14.35 2.55
CA PRO A 307 6.44 -14.23 1.92
C PRO A 307 6.36 -13.82 0.45
N ALA A 308 7.25 -12.95 -0.01
CA ALA A 308 7.30 -12.51 -1.41
C ALA A 308 7.56 -13.68 -2.38
N GLU A 309 8.29 -14.70 -1.95
CA GLU A 309 8.60 -15.90 -2.74
C GLU A 309 7.35 -16.69 -3.18
N GLU A 310 6.20 -16.51 -2.50
CA GLU A 310 4.94 -17.13 -2.93
C GLU A 310 4.36 -16.49 -4.20
N ILE A 311 4.85 -15.31 -4.62
CA ILE A 311 4.39 -14.63 -5.82
C ILE A 311 5.33 -14.95 -6.98
N PRO A 312 4.84 -15.59 -8.05
CA PRO A 312 5.65 -15.86 -9.22
C PRO A 312 6.16 -14.57 -9.87
N THR A 313 7.48 -14.46 -10.05
CA THR A 313 8.08 -13.36 -10.81
C THR A 313 7.77 -13.51 -12.30
N LYS A 314 7.47 -12.41 -12.98
CA LYS A 314 7.11 -12.38 -14.40
C LYS A 314 7.84 -11.27 -15.15
N GLU A 315 8.38 -11.59 -16.30
CA GLU A 315 8.94 -10.61 -17.26
C GLU A 315 7.89 -10.04 -18.21
N GLY A 316 6.82 -10.79 -18.46
CA GLY A 316 5.72 -10.40 -19.33
C GLY A 316 4.53 -9.77 -18.60
N VAL A 317 3.58 -9.21 -19.35
CA VAL A 317 2.35 -8.61 -18.83
C VAL A 317 1.37 -9.70 -18.40
N VAL A 318 0.90 -9.65 -17.15
CA VAL A 318 -0.04 -10.63 -16.57
C VAL A 318 -1.13 -9.92 -15.76
N GLN A 319 -2.17 -10.65 -15.38
CA GLN A 319 -3.19 -10.19 -14.42
C GLN A 319 -2.74 -10.34 -12.97
N GLY A 320 -1.70 -11.16 -12.72
CA GLY A 320 -1.28 -11.52 -11.38
C GLY A 320 -2.01 -12.74 -10.83
N VAL A 321 -1.64 -13.12 -9.60
CA VAL A 321 -2.22 -14.20 -8.83
C VAL A 321 -2.99 -13.64 -7.66
N ASN A 322 -3.93 -14.42 -7.11
CA ASN A 322 -4.65 -14.00 -5.90
C ASN A 322 -3.69 -13.88 -4.71
N CYS A 323 -3.58 -12.69 -4.14
CA CYS A 323 -2.73 -12.38 -2.99
C CYS A 323 -3.57 -12.28 -1.71
N MET A 324 -4.79 -11.76 -1.80
CA MET A 324 -5.71 -11.60 -0.67
C MET A 324 -7.13 -11.97 -1.09
N ALA A 325 -7.81 -12.83 -0.29
CA ALA A 325 -9.20 -13.17 -0.53
C ALA A 325 -10.11 -12.03 -0.06
N LEU A 326 -10.57 -11.23 -1.00
CA LEU A 326 -11.48 -10.11 -0.77
C LEU A 326 -12.93 -10.56 -1.05
N ARG A 327 -13.79 -10.49 -0.02
CA ARG A 327 -15.23 -10.73 -0.14
C ARG A 327 -15.94 -9.42 0.04
N ALA A 328 -16.57 -8.88 -1.01
CA ALA A 328 -17.22 -7.57 -0.98
C ALA A 328 -16.33 -6.44 -0.39
N ASP A 329 -15.02 -6.54 -0.60
CA ASP A 329 -13.97 -5.67 -0.10
C ASP A 329 -12.96 -5.43 -1.23
N VAL A 330 -12.12 -4.42 -1.12
CA VAL A 330 -11.05 -4.13 -2.08
C VAL A 330 -9.73 -3.87 -1.36
N ALA A 331 -8.60 -4.20 -1.99
CA ALA A 331 -7.30 -3.81 -1.48
C ALA A 331 -7.15 -2.29 -1.52
N ALA A 332 -6.48 -1.72 -0.52
CA ALA A 332 -6.30 -0.28 -0.36
C ALA A 332 -4.84 0.15 -0.42
N ALA A 333 -3.94 -0.61 0.19
CA ALA A 333 -2.51 -0.30 0.21
C ALA A 333 -1.68 -1.56 0.40
N CYS A 334 -0.39 -1.47 0.07
CA CYS A 334 0.60 -2.51 0.37
C CYS A 334 1.90 -1.90 0.88
N THR A 335 2.67 -2.69 1.62
CA THR A 335 4.05 -2.37 1.99
C THR A 335 4.91 -3.63 1.98
N ILE A 336 6.22 -3.42 1.92
CA ILE A 336 7.23 -4.48 1.96
C ILE A 336 8.01 -4.32 3.25
N SER A 337 8.34 -5.43 3.90
CA SER A 337 9.18 -5.43 5.10
C SER A 337 10.19 -6.57 5.03
N GLU A 338 11.39 -6.34 5.55
CA GLU A 338 12.39 -7.39 5.69
C GLU A 338 11.93 -8.43 6.71
N PHE A 339 12.25 -9.69 6.47
CA PHE A 339 12.04 -10.78 7.41
C PHE A 339 13.33 -11.10 8.14
N VAL A 340 13.27 -11.22 9.46
CA VAL A 340 14.40 -11.63 10.29
C VAL A 340 14.13 -13.04 10.82
N ALA A 341 14.85 -14.03 10.29
CA ALA A 341 14.76 -15.40 10.80
C ALA A 341 15.42 -15.50 12.18
N GLU A 342 14.89 -16.34 13.07
CA GLU A 342 15.49 -16.64 14.40
C GLU A 342 16.96 -17.06 14.32
N SER A 343 17.37 -17.72 13.23
CA SER A 343 18.75 -18.16 13.01
C SER A 343 19.75 -17.01 12.81
N ALA A 344 19.30 -15.79 12.53
CA ALA A 344 20.16 -14.63 12.34
C ALA A 344 20.54 -13.92 13.68
N LEU A 345 19.98 -14.36 14.79
CA LEU A 345 20.22 -13.82 16.15
C LEU A 345 21.18 -14.66 17.00
N LYS A 346 21.81 -15.71 16.40
CA LYS A 346 22.79 -16.57 17.10
C LYS A 346 24.21 -16.22 16.70
#